data_2ed1ac51731d6646b88124714f1186bd
#
_entry.id   2ed1ac51731d6646b88124714f1186bd
#
_cell.length_a   1.000
_cell.length_b   1.000
_cell.length_c   1.000
_cell.angle_alpha   90.00
_cell.angle_beta   90.00
_cell.angle_gamma   90.00
#
_symmetry.space_group_name_H-M   'P 1'
#
loop_
_entity.id
_entity.type
_entity.pdbx_description
1 polymer ?
#
loop_
_entity_poly.entity_id
_entity_poly.type
_entity_poly.pdbx_seq_one_letter_code
_entity_poly.pdbx_strand_id
1 'polypeptide(L)'
;MVGARCTLGRMAMAMPAYLPSPSINSFHIGPLVIHFYALMYLVGITAAVIITRRRWRAVGGDPDLVGDIALWSVPAGIIGGRIYFDITTPMDIPHVWYGVFAVWDGGLGIWGGIFLAALVGLWRLRKHGVDGALFMDAVAPALLVAQGIGRIGNYFNKELFGRPTSLPWGLEIPFQYRVSGGIPAADLHFSTFQPTFLYELIFDFAWAAVLVWLGHHRTIKPPGLFALYVFGYSAYRIFEESLRIDSSVYIFGLRLNMYIASVLAVVGAVWFYRSQRRPAPVAPAGADVGAGPPGDAGPAGDADPDGPAGNARPADPGDDASPEREAEASRDSEQATSEP
;
A
#
# COMPACT_ATOMS: atom_id res chain seq x y z
N MET A 1 -58.75 -13.43 41.67
CA MET A 1 -57.91 -13.74 40.49
C MET A 1 -57.42 -12.43 39.91
N VAL A 2 -56.24 -12.01 40.26
CA VAL A 2 -55.62 -10.78 39.78
C VAL A 2 -54.48 -11.19 38.86
N GLY A 3 -54.64 -10.95 37.56
CA GLY A 3 -53.67 -11.28 36.54
C GLY A 3 -52.52 -10.26 36.54
N ALA A 4 -51.34 -10.70 36.95
CA ALA A 4 -50.10 -9.95 36.79
C ALA A 4 -49.68 -9.96 35.32
N ARG A 5 -49.83 -8.82 34.60
CA ARG A 5 -49.21 -8.60 33.29
C ARG A 5 -47.74 -8.32 33.50
N CYS A 6 -46.92 -9.32 33.20
CA CYS A 6 -45.49 -9.15 33.08
C CYS A 6 -45.19 -8.31 31.82
N THR A 7 -44.91 -7.03 31.98
CA THR A 7 -44.37 -6.18 30.93
C THR A 7 -42.91 -6.51 30.78
N LEU A 8 -42.58 -7.33 29.79
CA LEU A 8 -41.21 -7.47 29.27
C LEU A 8 -40.80 -6.10 28.69
N GLY A 9 -40.14 -5.30 29.51
CA GLY A 9 -39.45 -4.11 29.06
C GLY A 9 -38.40 -4.55 28.06
N ARG A 10 -38.61 -4.22 26.76
CA ARG A 10 -37.54 -4.21 25.76
C ARG A 10 -36.44 -3.30 26.28
N MET A 11 -35.37 -3.88 26.81
CA MET A 11 -34.09 -3.21 26.89
C MET A 11 -33.65 -2.99 25.44
N ALA A 12 -34.08 -1.88 24.86
CA ALA A 12 -33.39 -1.33 23.70
C ALA A 12 -32.01 -1.02 24.22
N MET A 13 -30.99 -1.82 23.85
CA MET A 13 -29.60 -1.41 23.93
C MET A 13 -29.53 -0.10 23.14
N ALA A 14 -29.52 1.03 23.85
CA ALA A 14 -29.17 2.29 23.25
C ALA A 14 -27.76 2.11 22.70
N MET A 15 -27.63 2.01 21.39
CA MET A 15 -26.30 2.08 20.76
C MET A 15 -25.64 3.37 21.28
N PRO A 16 -24.40 3.29 21.74
CA PRO A 16 -23.71 4.50 22.17
C PRO A 16 -23.78 5.52 21.02
N ALA A 17 -24.19 6.73 21.30
CA ALA A 17 -24.31 7.81 20.33
C ALA A 17 -22.94 8.38 19.92
N TYR A 18 -21.88 7.57 19.98
CA TYR A 18 -20.51 7.94 19.68
C TYR A 18 -19.65 6.69 19.43
N LEU A 19 -18.51 6.88 18.75
CA LEU A 19 -17.49 5.86 18.55
C LEU A 19 -16.60 5.82 19.81
N PRO A 20 -16.58 4.72 20.60
CA PRO A 20 -15.72 4.64 21.77
C PRO A 20 -14.24 4.56 21.36
N SER A 21 -13.36 5.19 22.13
CA SER A 21 -11.91 4.97 21.97
C SER A 21 -11.50 3.59 22.52
N PRO A 22 -10.55 2.91 21.88
CA PRO A 22 -10.06 1.63 22.39
C PRO A 22 -9.35 1.82 23.73
N SER A 23 -9.51 0.86 24.64
CA SER A 23 -8.86 0.89 25.97
C SER A 23 -7.35 0.60 25.88
N ILE A 24 -6.93 -0.16 24.88
CA ILE A 24 -5.54 -0.60 24.68
C ILE A 24 -4.99 -0.09 23.36
N ASN A 25 -3.71 0.23 23.32
CA ASN A 25 -2.97 0.60 22.10
C ASN A 25 -1.81 -0.36 21.79
N SER A 26 -1.52 -1.29 22.70
CA SER A 26 -0.44 -2.27 22.57
C SER A 26 -0.76 -3.53 23.38
N PHE A 27 -0.03 -4.59 23.10
CA PHE A 27 -0.03 -5.82 23.89
C PHE A 27 1.42 -6.32 24.07
N HIS A 28 1.62 -7.20 25.06
CA HIS A 28 2.93 -7.71 25.43
C HIS A 28 3.08 -9.17 25.03
N ILE A 29 4.23 -9.53 24.45
CA ILE A 29 4.67 -10.90 24.26
C ILE A 29 6.02 -11.05 24.98
N GLY A 30 5.99 -11.50 26.23
CA GLY A 30 7.16 -11.47 27.08
C GLY A 30 7.67 -10.04 27.29
N PRO A 31 8.96 -9.75 27.04
CA PRO A 31 9.52 -8.41 27.15
C PRO A 31 9.18 -7.48 25.96
N LEU A 32 8.63 -8.02 24.89
CA LEU A 32 8.34 -7.26 23.66
C LEU A 32 6.97 -6.58 23.75
N VAL A 33 6.95 -5.26 23.58
CA VAL A 33 5.72 -4.46 23.46
C VAL A 33 5.39 -4.28 21.98
N ILE A 34 4.22 -4.77 21.56
CA ILE A 34 3.74 -4.65 20.19
C ILE A 34 2.60 -3.62 20.16
N HIS A 35 2.83 -2.51 19.48
CA HIS A 35 1.82 -1.50 19.26
C HIS A 35 0.91 -1.85 18.08
N PHE A 36 -0.40 -1.69 18.25
CA PHE A 36 -1.38 -1.90 17.15
C PHE A 36 -1.09 -1.02 15.94
N TYR A 37 -0.56 0.18 16.18
CA TYR A 37 -0.15 1.08 15.12
C TYR A 37 0.92 0.45 14.20
N ALA A 38 1.97 -0.14 14.79
CA ALA A 38 3.01 -0.84 14.01
C ALA A 38 2.45 -2.05 13.26
N LEU A 39 1.51 -2.79 13.88
CA LEU A 39 0.85 -3.92 13.24
C LEU A 39 0.03 -3.46 12.01
N MET A 40 -0.69 -2.33 12.11
CA MET A 40 -1.45 -1.79 10.99
C MET A 40 -0.54 -1.34 9.85
N TYR A 41 0.64 -0.80 10.13
CA TYR A 41 1.64 -0.53 9.09
C TYR A 41 2.10 -1.80 8.39
N LEU A 42 2.38 -2.86 9.13
CA LEU A 42 2.79 -4.15 8.54
C LEU A 42 1.68 -4.72 7.65
N VAL A 43 0.44 -4.69 8.11
CA VAL A 43 -0.74 -5.13 7.32
C VAL A 43 -0.90 -4.25 6.09
N GLY A 44 -0.77 -2.92 6.22
CA GLY A 44 -0.85 -1.97 5.11
C GLY A 44 0.22 -2.21 4.05
N ILE A 45 1.48 -2.37 4.45
CA ILE A 45 2.59 -2.68 3.54
C ILE A 45 2.34 -4.01 2.83
N THR A 46 1.93 -5.04 3.57
CA THR A 46 1.62 -6.35 3.00
C THR A 46 0.49 -6.26 1.97
N ALA A 47 -0.59 -5.54 2.29
CA ALA A 47 -1.68 -5.29 1.37
C ALA A 47 -1.21 -4.54 0.11
N ALA A 48 -0.38 -3.51 0.28
CA ALA A 48 0.19 -2.75 -0.85
C ALA A 48 1.03 -3.66 -1.76
N VAL A 49 1.89 -4.50 -1.20
CA VAL A 49 2.70 -5.46 -1.98
C VAL A 49 1.80 -6.44 -2.75
N ILE A 50 0.79 -7.03 -2.10
CA ILE A 50 -0.12 -7.99 -2.73
C ILE A 50 -0.89 -7.34 -3.88
N ILE A 51 -1.47 -6.15 -3.65
CA ILE A 51 -2.25 -5.42 -4.65
C ILE A 51 -1.35 -5.03 -5.82
N THR A 52 -0.15 -4.49 -5.55
CA THR A 52 0.81 -4.09 -6.58
C THR A 52 1.28 -5.30 -7.39
N ARG A 53 1.61 -6.43 -6.75
CA ARG A 53 1.97 -7.68 -7.46
C ARG A 53 0.89 -8.14 -8.43
N ARG A 54 -0.38 -8.11 -8.01
CA ARG A 54 -1.52 -8.49 -8.86
C ARG A 54 -1.67 -7.55 -10.05
N ARG A 55 -1.60 -6.24 -9.79
CA ARG A 55 -1.72 -5.21 -10.84
C ARG A 55 -0.54 -5.22 -11.80
N TRP A 56 0.67 -5.39 -11.27
CA TRP A 56 1.89 -5.45 -12.07
C TRP A 56 1.92 -6.68 -12.98
N ARG A 57 1.50 -7.84 -12.45
CA ARG A 57 1.31 -9.05 -13.27
C ARG A 57 0.28 -8.86 -14.37
N ALA A 58 -0.81 -8.15 -14.11
CA ALA A 58 -1.87 -7.91 -15.09
C ALA A 58 -1.42 -7.07 -16.30
N VAL A 59 -0.34 -6.30 -16.16
CA VAL A 59 0.28 -5.54 -17.28
C VAL A 59 1.54 -6.24 -17.83
N GLY A 60 1.74 -7.51 -17.50
CA GLY A 60 2.85 -8.33 -18.03
C GLY A 60 4.17 -8.18 -17.25
N GLY A 61 4.18 -7.50 -16.12
CA GLY A 61 5.37 -7.34 -15.28
C GLY A 61 5.64 -8.53 -14.38
N ASP A 62 6.92 -8.73 -14.04
CA ASP A 62 7.33 -9.74 -13.07
C ASP A 62 6.89 -9.37 -11.65
N PRO A 63 6.01 -10.17 -11.02
CA PRO A 63 5.52 -9.87 -9.66
C PRO A 63 6.61 -9.98 -8.58
N ASP A 64 7.71 -10.69 -8.81
CA ASP A 64 8.78 -10.84 -7.82
C ASP A 64 9.60 -9.56 -7.68
N LEU A 65 9.68 -8.76 -8.75
CA LEU A 65 10.24 -7.41 -8.70
C LEU A 65 9.57 -6.52 -7.66
N VAL A 66 8.25 -6.65 -7.47
CA VAL A 66 7.52 -5.85 -6.46
C VAL A 66 8.00 -6.18 -5.06
N GLY A 67 8.25 -7.47 -4.78
CA GLY A 67 8.82 -7.91 -3.50
C GLY A 67 10.23 -7.37 -3.27
N ASP A 68 11.06 -7.42 -4.32
CA ASP A 68 12.41 -6.87 -4.29
C ASP A 68 12.41 -5.36 -4.03
N ILE A 69 11.58 -4.59 -4.75
CA ILE A 69 11.45 -3.15 -4.52
C ILE A 69 11.00 -2.85 -3.09
N ALA A 70 10.00 -3.58 -2.57
CA ALA A 70 9.50 -3.38 -1.21
C ALA A 70 10.60 -3.68 -0.17
N LEU A 71 11.35 -4.77 -0.37
CA LEU A 71 12.45 -5.17 0.53
C LEU A 71 13.51 -4.09 0.69
N TRP A 72 13.80 -3.32 -0.36
CA TRP A 72 14.76 -2.23 -0.32
C TRP A 72 14.14 -0.88 0.05
N SER A 73 12.94 -0.59 -0.46
CA SER A 73 12.29 0.73 -0.25
C SER A 73 11.76 0.90 1.16
N VAL A 74 11.25 -0.18 1.81
CA VAL A 74 10.69 -0.07 3.17
C VAL A 74 11.78 0.26 4.20
N PRO A 75 12.91 -0.48 4.29
CA PRO A 75 14.01 -0.08 5.18
C PRO A 75 14.57 1.31 4.85
N ALA A 76 14.72 1.63 3.55
CA ALA A 76 15.17 2.96 3.14
C ALA A 76 14.21 4.05 3.63
N GLY A 77 12.90 3.81 3.59
CA GLY A 77 11.89 4.72 4.14
C GLY A 77 12.04 4.93 5.64
N ILE A 78 12.31 3.87 6.40
CA ILE A 78 12.55 3.99 7.85
C ILE A 78 13.80 4.83 8.11
N ILE A 79 14.90 4.53 7.40
CA ILE A 79 16.17 5.27 7.52
C ILE A 79 15.97 6.74 7.13
N GLY A 80 15.31 7.00 6.00
CA GLY A 80 15.03 8.36 5.54
C GLY A 80 14.14 9.15 6.50
N GLY A 81 13.14 8.50 7.07
CA GLY A 81 12.28 9.09 8.10
C GLY A 81 13.04 9.45 9.35
N ARG A 82 13.97 8.60 9.79
CA ARG A 82 14.81 8.87 10.95
C ARG A 82 15.78 10.01 10.70
N ILE A 83 16.52 10.00 9.60
CA ILE A 83 17.42 11.08 9.21
C ILE A 83 16.68 12.43 9.17
N TYR A 84 15.49 12.47 8.58
CA TYR A 84 14.69 13.68 8.51
C TYR A 84 14.30 14.18 9.92
N PHE A 85 13.85 13.28 10.79
CA PHE A 85 13.50 13.61 12.18
C PHE A 85 14.72 14.17 12.93
N ASP A 86 15.85 13.52 12.86
CA ASP A 86 17.08 13.95 13.56
C ASP A 86 17.55 15.33 13.10
N ILE A 87 17.34 15.68 11.83
CA ILE A 87 17.67 17.02 11.30
C ILE A 87 16.64 18.08 11.73
N THR A 88 15.35 17.74 11.75
CA THR A 88 14.29 18.73 11.97
C THR A 88 13.93 18.93 13.44
N THR A 89 14.15 17.93 14.29
CA THR A 89 13.82 17.93 15.71
C THR A 89 14.95 17.41 16.59
N PRO A 90 16.15 17.99 16.52
CA PRO A 90 17.32 17.48 17.22
C PRO A 90 17.17 17.48 18.75
N MET A 91 16.30 18.31 19.31
CA MET A 91 16.05 18.38 20.75
C MET A 91 15.23 17.18 21.27
N ASP A 92 14.54 16.47 20.38
CA ASP A 92 13.71 15.31 20.74
C ASP A 92 14.48 13.98 20.61
N ILE A 93 15.76 14.05 20.21
CA ILE A 93 16.62 12.85 20.11
C ILE A 93 16.96 12.37 21.52
N PRO A 94 16.76 11.08 21.86
CA PRO A 94 17.16 10.55 23.15
C PRO A 94 18.67 10.81 23.43
N HIS A 95 18.98 11.36 24.60
CA HIS A 95 20.34 11.72 25.02
C HIS A 95 21.17 10.47 25.41
N VAL A 96 21.21 9.48 24.53
CA VAL A 96 22.01 8.25 24.64
C VAL A 96 22.84 8.08 23.37
N TRP A 97 23.95 7.35 23.46
CA TRP A 97 24.88 7.21 22.31
C TRP A 97 24.23 6.64 21.03
N TYR A 98 23.18 5.83 21.17
CA TYR A 98 22.41 5.26 20.06
C TYR A 98 21.14 6.06 19.71
N GLY A 99 20.92 7.22 20.34
CA GLY A 99 19.71 8.01 20.22
C GLY A 99 19.30 8.32 18.77
N VAL A 100 20.28 8.63 17.90
CA VAL A 100 20.05 8.86 16.47
C VAL A 100 19.52 7.64 15.71
N PHE A 101 19.69 6.42 16.24
CA PHE A 101 19.22 5.18 15.63
C PHE A 101 17.96 4.63 16.29
N ALA A 102 17.49 5.24 17.38
CA ALA A 102 16.40 4.73 18.21
C ALA A 102 15.01 4.91 17.54
N VAL A 103 14.80 4.22 16.42
CA VAL A 103 13.51 4.25 15.69
C VAL A 103 12.36 3.61 16.48
N TRP A 104 12.67 2.75 17.44
CA TRP A 104 11.69 2.09 18.32
C TRP A 104 11.11 3.02 19.38
N ASP A 105 11.76 4.13 19.69
CA ASP A 105 11.27 5.19 20.57
C ASP A 105 10.40 6.21 19.84
N GLY A 106 10.13 5.99 18.54
CA GLY A 106 9.41 6.92 17.67
C GLY A 106 10.34 7.91 16.97
N GLY A 107 9.77 9.01 16.47
CA GLY A 107 10.55 10.03 15.77
C GLY A 107 10.92 9.63 14.34
N LEU A 108 9.91 9.55 13.49
CA LEU A 108 10.07 9.32 12.05
C LEU A 108 9.39 10.46 11.27
N GLY A 109 10.17 11.18 10.48
CA GLY A 109 9.64 12.24 9.62
C GLY A 109 9.16 11.70 8.29
N ILE A 110 7.88 11.91 7.98
CA ILE A 110 7.22 11.34 6.81
C ILE A 110 7.88 11.74 5.48
N TRP A 111 8.34 12.98 5.38
CA TRP A 111 8.93 13.50 4.14
C TRP A 111 10.25 12.84 3.78
N GLY A 112 11.11 12.62 4.77
CA GLY A 112 12.36 11.88 4.57
C GLY A 112 12.11 10.42 4.22
N GLY A 113 11.11 9.82 4.86
CA GLY A 113 10.69 8.45 4.58
C GLY A 113 10.22 8.27 3.13
N ILE A 114 9.30 9.13 2.68
CA ILE A 114 8.79 9.11 1.29
C ILE A 114 9.93 9.35 0.30
N PHE A 115 10.77 10.34 0.56
CA PHE A 115 11.86 10.70 -0.34
C PHE A 115 12.84 9.56 -0.55
N LEU A 116 13.35 8.97 0.54
CA LEU A 116 14.37 7.92 0.42
C LEU A 116 13.78 6.60 -0.09
N ALA A 117 12.55 6.25 0.32
CA ALA A 117 11.85 5.08 -0.22
C ALA A 117 11.60 5.20 -1.73
N ALA A 118 11.15 6.36 -2.20
CA ALA A 118 10.93 6.61 -3.62
C ALA A 118 12.25 6.60 -4.42
N LEU A 119 13.31 7.21 -3.88
CA LEU A 119 14.62 7.23 -4.52
C LEU A 119 15.17 5.81 -4.72
N VAL A 120 15.13 4.99 -3.67
CA VAL A 120 15.59 3.60 -3.72
C VAL A 120 14.69 2.76 -4.63
N GLY A 121 13.37 2.93 -4.56
CA GLY A 121 12.43 2.24 -5.44
C GLY A 121 12.67 2.56 -6.92
N LEU A 122 12.85 3.84 -7.27
CA LEU A 122 13.15 4.26 -8.64
C LEU A 122 14.53 3.76 -9.10
N TRP A 123 15.51 3.73 -8.20
CA TRP A 123 16.82 3.16 -8.52
C TRP A 123 16.71 1.66 -8.82
N ARG A 124 15.93 0.90 -8.02
CA ARG A 124 15.68 -0.54 -8.28
C ARG A 124 14.99 -0.75 -9.62
N LEU A 125 13.94 0.02 -9.93
CA LEU A 125 13.24 -0.06 -11.23
C LEU A 125 14.22 0.17 -12.40
N ARG A 126 15.05 1.21 -12.31
CA ARG A 126 16.06 1.49 -13.35
C ARG A 126 17.07 0.35 -13.50
N LYS A 127 17.51 -0.22 -12.38
CA LYS A 127 18.45 -1.35 -12.39
C LYS A 127 17.88 -2.58 -13.11
N HIS A 128 16.56 -2.78 -13.02
CA HIS A 128 15.87 -3.87 -13.70
C HIS A 128 15.36 -3.50 -15.11
N GLY A 129 15.66 -2.30 -15.60
CA GLY A 129 15.23 -1.86 -16.94
C GLY A 129 13.72 -1.67 -17.09
N VAL A 130 13.01 -1.43 -15.98
CA VAL A 130 11.55 -1.36 -15.95
C VAL A 130 11.06 0.07 -16.13
N ASP A 131 9.97 0.25 -16.88
CA ASP A 131 9.28 1.53 -17.00
C ASP A 131 8.68 1.97 -15.66
N GLY A 132 9.31 2.94 -15.03
CA GLY A 132 8.87 3.49 -13.76
C GLY A 132 7.50 4.16 -13.84
N ALA A 133 7.10 4.69 -14.99
CA ALA A 133 5.80 5.33 -15.16
C ALA A 133 4.65 4.32 -15.06
N LEU A 134 4.81 3.18 -15.73
CA LEU A 134 3.83 2.10 -15.68
C LEU A 134 3.77 1.45 -14.28
N PHE A 135 4.95 1.29 -13.64
CA PHE A 135 5.01 0.78 -12.28
C PHE A 135 4.32 1.70 -11.26
N MET A 136 4.51 3.02 -11.39
CA MET A 136 3.81 4.00 -10.55
C MET A 136 2.28 3.86 -10.65
N ASP A 137 1.73 3.63 -11.85
CA ASP A 137 0.29 3.40 -12.02
C ASP A 137 -0.19 2.08 -11.39
N ALA A 138 0.65 1.06 -11.38
CA ALA A 138 0.34 -0.18 -10.69
C ALA A 138 0.28 -0.01 -9.17
N VAL A 139 1.16 0.81 -8.59
CA VAL A 139 1.28 1.00 -7.14
C VAL A 139 0.29 2.03 -6.59
N ALA A 140 -0.21 2.98 -7.39
CA ALA A 140 -1.04 4.10 -6.93
C ALA A 140 -2.24 3.71 -6.05
N PRO A 141 -3.16 2.81 -6.46
CA PRO A 141 -4.28 2.41 -5.60
C PRO A 141 -3.84 1.57 -4.40
N ALA A 142 -2.71 0.87 -4.49
CA ALA A 142 -2.17 0.09 -3.39
C ALA A 142 -1.66 0.96 -2.24
N LEU A 143 -1.07 2.12 -2.55
CA LEU A 143 -0.66 3.11 -1.56
C LEU A 143 -1.86 3.65 -0.77
N LEU A 144 -2.96 3.99 -1.45
CA LEU A 144 -4.20 4.43 -0.78
C LEU A 144 -4.73 3.37 0.18
N VAL A 145 -4.77 2.10 -0.26
CA VAL A 145 -5.21 1.01 0.63
C VAL A 145 -4.30 0.90 1.85
N ALA A 146 -2.98 1.01 1.67
CA ALA A 146 -2.05 0.97 2.79
C ALA A 146 -2.23 2.18 3.73
N GLN A 147 -2.45 3.39 3.19
CA GLN A 147 -2.73 4.59 3.96
C GLN A 147 -4.02 4.42 4.77
N GLY A 148 -5.12 4.00 4.15
CA GLY A 148 -6.38 3.74 4.84
C GLY A 148 -6.25 2.70 5.96
N ILE A 149 -5.52 1.60 5.74
CA ILE A 149 -5.23 0.62 6.81
C ILE A 149 -4.42 1.27 7.94
N GLY A 150 -3.43 2.11 7.61
CA GLY A 150 -2.64 2.85 8.59
C GLY A 150 -3.49 3.74 9.50
N ARG A 151 -4.62 4.31 8.99
CA ARG A 151 -5.55 5.12 9.78
C ARG A 151 -6.23 4.33 10.90
N ILE A 152 -6.38 3.02 10.78
CA ILE A 152 -6.84 2.17 11.88
C ILE A 152 -5.85 2.24 13.05
N GLY A 153 -4.55 2.36 12.77
CA GLY A 153 -3.53 2.59 13.80
C GLY A 153 -3.76 3.88 14.60
N ASN A 154 -4.15 4.98 13.94
CA ASN A 154 -4.46 6.25 14.60
C ASN A 154 -5.68 6.13 15.54
N TYR A 155 -6.67 5.29 15.23
CA TYR A 155 -7.76 4.97 16.13
C TYR A 155 -7.25 4.38 17.46
N PHE A 156 -6.35 3.41 17.41
CA PHE A 156 -5.76 2.81 18.62
C PHE A 156 -4.90 3.80 19.41
N ASN A 157 -4.20 4.70 18.74
CA ASN A 157 -3.40 5.74 19.39
C ASN A 157 -4.21 6.93 19.91
N LYS A 158 -5.50 7.03 19.56
CA LYS A 158 -6.38 8.15 19.93
C LYS A 158 -5.80 9.49 19.44
N GLU A 159 -5.33 9.53 18.22
CA GLU A 159 -4.71 10.69 17.60
C GLU A 159 -5.39 11.05 16.26
N LEU A 160 -5.06 12.22 15.69
CA LEU A 160 -5.66 12.73 14.45
C LEU A 160 -7.18 12.83 14.53
N PHE A 161 -7.67 13.64 15.48
CA PHE A 161 -9.06 13.98 15.63
C PHE A 161 -9.28 15.45 15.23
N GLY A 162 -10.53 15.76 14.88
CA GLY A 162 -10.94 17.11 14.52
C GLY A 162 -11.63 17.86 15.66
N ARG A 163 -12.35 18.92 15.30
CA ARG A 163 -13.08 19.78 16.24
C ARG A 163 -14.10 19.00 17.08
N PRO A 164 -14.49 19.51 18.27
CA PRO A 164 -15.60 18.95 19.03
C PRO A 164 -16.85 18.76 18.17
N THR A 165 -17.59 17.68 18.41
CA THR A 165 -18.79 17.36 17.63
C THR A 165 -19.85 16.64 18.46
N SER A 166 -21.12 16.87 18.11
CA SER A 166 -22.27 16.13 18.63
C SER A 166 -22.79 15.07 17.65
N LEU A 167 -22.06 14.80 16.56
CA LEU A 167 -22.44 13.80 15.56
C LEU A 167 -22.48 12.40 16.18
N PRO A 168 -23.41 11.52 15.76
CA PRO A 168 -23.56 10.19 16.35
C PRO A 168 -22.37 9.24 16.12
N TRP A 169 -21.45 9.61 15.25
CA TRP A 169 -20.18 8.91 15.01
C TRP A 169 -18.96 9.67 15.54
N GLY A 170 -19.18 10.68 16.41
CA GLY A 170 -18.08 11.38 17.07
C GLY A 170 -17.20 10.42 17.85
N LEU A 171 -15.87 10.59 17.82
CA LEU A 171 -14.93 9.81 18.60
C LEU A 171 -14.92 10.30 20.04
N GLU A 172 -15.23 9.43 21.00
CA GLU A 172 -15.04 9.73 22.40
C GLU A 172 -13.56 9.63 22.77
N ILE A 173 -12.99 10.70 23.36
CA ILE A 173 -11.63 10.72 23.86
C ILE A 173 -11.68 10.85 25.39
N PRO A 174 -11.22 9.85 26.17
CA PRO A 174 -11.15 9.93 27.61
C PRO A 174 -10.30 11.12 28.07
N PHE A 175 -10.71 11.79 29.15
CA PHE A 175 -10.11 13.05 29.62
C PHE A 175 -8.58 12.98 29.75
N GLN A 176 -8.05 11.87 30.26
CA GLN A 176 -6.62 11.65 30.44
C GLN A 176 -5.78 11.72 29.14
N TYR A 177 -6.41 11.44 27.98
CA TYR A 177 -5.74 11.49 26.68
C TYR A 177 -5.96 12.81 25.95
N ARG A 178 -6.79 13.73 26.46
CA ARG A 178 -7.08 15.01 25.78
C ARG A 178 -5.90 15.94 25.83
N VAL A 179 -5.25 16.05 26.99
CA VAL A 179 -4.07 16.92 27.19
C VAL A 179 -2.87 16.38 26.40
N SER A 180 -2.55 15.08 26.55
CA SER A 180 -1.45 14.44 25.83
C SER A 180 -1.69 14.35 24.32
N GLY A 181 -2.94 14.32 23.88
CA GLY A 181 -3.34 14.34 22.47
C GLY A 181 -3.29 15.72 21.81
N GLY A 182 -2.89 16.77 22.55
CA GLY A 182 -2.75 18.13 22.01
C GLY A 182 -4.07 18.87 21.79
N ILE A 183 -5.16 18.48 22.49
CA ILE A 183 -6.43 19.22 22.43
C ILE A 183 -6.24 20.60 23.08
N PRO A 184 -6.66 21.69 22.38
CA PRO A 184 -6.60 23.03 22.94
C PRO A 184 -7.34 23.13 24.29
N ALA A 185 -6.81 23.93 25.21
CA ALA A 185 -7.38 24.09 26.56
C ALA A 185 -8.89 24.49 26.53
N ALA A 186 -9.30 25.29 25.56
CA ALA A 186 -10.68 25.68 25.35
C ALA A 186 -11.61 24.49 25.04
N ASP A 187 -11.09 23.42 24.47
CA ASP A 187 -11.88 22.26 24.00
C ASP A 187 -11.79 21.06 24.94
N LEU A 188 -11.00 21.13 26.03
CA LEU A 188 -10.80 19.99 26.94
C LEU A 188 -12.10 19.54 27.65
N HIS A 189 -13.11 20.37 27.74
CA HIS A 189 -14.40 20.04 28.37
C HIS A 189 -15.31 19.18 27.49
N PHE A 190 -15.08 19.12 26.17
CA PHE A 190 -15.81 18.25 25.27
C PHE A 190 -15.34 16.80 25.39
N SER A 191 -16.25 15.84 25.23
CA SER A 191 -15.93 14.41 25.28
C SER A 191 -15.79 13.79 23.90
N THR A 192 -16.42 14.35 22.88
CA THR A 192 -16.53 13.79 21.55
C THR A 192 -15.97 14.74 20.49
N PHE A 193 -15.20 14.17 19.57
CA PHE A 193 -14.47 14.90 18.54
C PHE A 193 -14.70 14.25 17.17
N GLN A 194 -14.50 14.99 16.09
CA GLN A 194 -14.63 14.46 14.74
C GLN A 194 -13.53 13.42 14.47
N PRO A 195 -13.88 12.18 14.06
CA PRO A 195 -12.91 11.14 13.79
C PRO A 195 -12.28 11.33 12.40
N THR A 196 -11.36 12.29 12.24
CA THR A 196 -10.76 12.59 10.94
C THR A 196 -10.00 11.40 10.36
N PHE A 197 -9.41 10.54 11.21
CA PHE A 197 -8.80 9.29 10.78
C PHE A 197 -9.80 8.36 10.03
N LEU A 198 -11.07 8.32 10.49
CA LEU A 198 -12.12 7.52 9.84
C LEU A 198 -12.54 8.14 8.50
N TYR A 199 -12.60 9.46 8.42
CA TYR A 199 -12.91 10.15 7.17
C TYR A 199 -11.82 9.90 6.13
N GLU A 200 -10.55 9.95 6.52
CA GLU A 200 -9.43 9.67 5.63
C GLU A 200 -9.42 8.19 5.21
N LEU A 201 -9.67 7.26 6.14
CA LEU A 201 -9.81 5.83 5.82
C LEU A 201 -10.86 5.58 4.74
N ILE A 202 -12.06 6.15 4.91
CA ILE A 202 -13.15 6.00 3.93
C ILE A 202 -12.76 6.61 2.58
N PHE A 203 -12.17 7.81 2.62
CA PHE A 203 -11.70 8.47 1.40
C PHE A 203 -10.64 7.64 0.68
N ASP A 204 -9.65 7.13 1.39
CA ASP A 204 -8.54 6.36 0.82
C ASP A 204 -9.05 5.10 0.09
N PHE A 205 -9.94 4.34 0.73
CA PHE A 205 -10.53 3.16 0.07
C PHE A 205 -11.43 3.53 -1.10
N ALA A 206 -12.25 4.58 -0.97
CA ALA A 206 -13.10 5.05 -2.05
C ALA A 206 -12.26 5.53 -3.24
N TRP A 207 -11.21 6.32 -2.99
CA TRP A 207 -10.34 6.83 -4.04
C TRP A 207 -9.51 5.72 -4.69
N ALA A 208 -9.05 4.74 -3.91
CA ALA A 208 -8.42 3.53 -4.45
C ALA A 208 -9.35 2.79 -5.42
N ALA A 209 -10.61 2.60 -5.02
CA ALA A 209 -11.62 1.98 -5.88
C ALA A 209 -11.86 2.79 -7.17
N VAL A 210 -11.92 4.12 -7.07
CA VAL A 210 -12.05 5.01 -8.25
C VAL A 210 -10.84 4.87 -9.18
N LEU A 211 -9.60 4.83 -8.65
CA LEU A 211 -8.40 4.65 -9.47
C LEU A 211 -8.39 3.28 -10.17
N VAL A 212 -8.80 2.23 -9.47
CA VAL A 212 -8.93 0.90 -10.06
C VAL A 212 -10.00 0.92 -11.15
N TRP A 213 -11.15 1.50 -10.90
CA TRP A 213 -12.23 1.62 -11.89
C TRP A 213 -11.79 2.42 -13.11
N LEU A 214 -11.12 3.57 -12.92
CA LEU A 214 -10.58 4.38 -14.02
C LEU A 214 -9.56 3.59 -14.86
N GLY A 215 -8.65 2.86 -14.21
CA GLY A 215 -7.65 2.04 -14.90
C GLY A 215 -8.22 0.90 -15.73
N HIS A 216 -9.44 0.41 -15.39
CA HIS A 216 -10.12 -0.64 -16.15
C HIS A 216 -11.01 -0.09 -17.27
N HIS A 217 -11.63 1.07 -17.08
CA HIS A 217 -12.67 1.60 -17.99
C HIS A 217 -12.19 2.74 -18.89
N ARG A 218 -11.00 3.29 -18.62
CA ARG A 218 -10.45 4.42 -19.37
C ARG A 218 -9.02 4.17 -19.78
N THR A 219 -8.67 4.56 -20.98
CA THR A 219 -7.27 4.52 -21.46
C THR A 219 -6.51 5.70 -20.87
N ILE A 220 -5.86 5.49 -19.74
CA ILE A 220 -5.03 6.48 -19.06
C ILE A 220 -3.57 6.19 -19.35
N LYS A 221 -2.86 7.18 -19.92
CA LYS A 221 -1.43 7.04 -20.23
C LYS A 221 -0.61 7.14 -18.94
N PRO A 222 0.33 6.22 -18.68
CA PRO A 222 1.21 6.28 -17.52
C PRO A 222 2.08 7.56 -17.50
N PRO A 223 2.36 8.11 -16.30
CA PRO A 223 1.91 7.72 -14.96
C PRO A 223 0.62 8.46 -14.52
N GLY A 224 -0.44 8.37 -15.30
CA GLY A 224 -1.67 9.13 -15.09
C GLY A 224 -2.44 8.72 -13.84
N LEU A 225 -2.52 7.42 -13.51
CA LEU A 225 -3.18 6.97 -12.28
C LEU A 225 -2.42 7.42 -11.04
N PHE A 226 -1.08 7.43 -11.09
CA PHE A 226 -0.28 7.95 -9.99
C PHE A 226 -0.44 9.47 -9.83
N ALA A 227 -0.51 10.21 -10.95
CA ALA A 227 -0.78 11.64 -10.91
C ALA A 227 -2.17 11.93 -10.28
N LEU A 228 -3.19 11.12 -10.59
CA LEU A 228 -4.52 11.21 -9.98
C LEU A 228 -4.49 10.82 -8.49
N TYR A 229 -3.66 9.85 -8.09
CA TYR A 229 -3.42 9.56 -6.68
C TYR A 229 -2.91 10.79 -5.94
N VAL A 230 -1.84 11.41 -6.46
CA VAL A 230 -1.25 12.62 -5.85
C VAL A 230 -2.28 13.75 -5.79
N PHE A 231 -3.00 13.99 -6.88
CA PHE A 231 -4.04 15.03 -6.94
C PHE A 231 -5.15 14.78 -5.91
N GLY A 232 -5.80 13.62 -5.97
CA GLY A 232 -7.00 13.35 -5.18
C GLY A 232 -6.70 13.27 -3.69
N TYR A 233 -5.60 12.60 -3.30
CA TYR A 233 -5.18 12.56 -1.91
C TYR A 233 -4.82 13.95 -1.37
N SER A 234 -4.08 14.74 -2.13
CA SER A 234 -3.70 16.09 -1.71
C SER A 234 -4.91 17.03 -1.63
N ALA A 235 -5.85 16.93 -2.56
CA ALA A 235 -7.10 17.70 -2.51
C ALA A 235 -7.92 17.35 -1.26
N TYR A 236 -8.01 16.06 -0.93
CA TYR A 236 -8.67 15.63 0.30
C TYR A 236 -7.95 16.13 1.55
N ARG A 237 -6.61 16.11 1.56
CA ARG A 237 -5.82 16.62 2.71
C ARG A 237 -6.10 18.08 3.03
N ILE A 238 -6.37 18.94 2.05
CA ILE A 238 -6.78 20.34 2.29
C ILE A 238 -8.06 20.37 3.14
N PHE A 239 -9.05 19.55 2.79
CA PHE A 239 -10.30 19.42 3.54
C PHE A 239 -10.05 18.89 4.96
N GLU A 240 -9.32 17.80 5.10
CA GLU A 240 -9.06 17.17 6.40
C GLU A 240 -8.29 18.11 7.34
N GLU A 241 -7.24 18.79 6.86
CA GLU A 241 -6.48 19.75 7.67
C GLU A 241 -7.35 20.91 8.18
N SER A 242 -8.43 21.25 7.49
CA SER A 242 -9.38 22.27 7.96
C SER A 242 -10.22 21.83 9.17
N LEU A 243 -10.36 20.52 9.37
CA LEU A 243 -11.10 19.93 10.49
C LEU A 243 -10.24 19.69 11.72
N ARG A 244 -8.95 19.48 11.54
CA ARG A 244 -8.00 19.05 12.60
C ARG A 244 -7.70 20.19 13.58
N ILE A 245 -7.54 19.83 14.85
CA ILE A 245 -7.23 20.74 15.96
C ILE A 245 -5.91 20.42 16.67
N ASP A 246 -5.25 19.31 16.32
CA ASP A 246 -3.94 18.97 16.86
C ASP A 246 -2.88 20.04 16.54
N SER A 247 -1.82 20.08 17.34
CA SER A 247 -0.75 21.07 17.20
C SER A 247 -0.12 21.01 15.80
N SER A 248 0.10 22.15 15.18
CA SER A 248 0.71 22.29 13.87
C SER A 248 1.42 23.62 13.72
N VAL A 249 2.31 23.72 12.74
CA VAL A 249 2.90 25.00 12.35
C VAL A 249 1.90 25.78 11.51
N TYR A 250 1.66 27.05 11.91
CA TYR A 250 0.76 27.96 11.19
C TYR A 250 1.57 29.03 10.46
N ILE A 251 1.23 29.29 9.21
CA ILE A 251 1.78 30.37 8.38
C ILE A 251 0.59 31.16 7.82
N PHE A 252 0.55 32.47 8.07
CA PHE A 252 -0.57 33.33 7.65
C PHE A 252 -1.96 32.79 8.03
N GLY A 253 -2.07 32.16 9.20
CA GLY A 253 -3.36 31.64 9.70
C GLY A 253 -3.78 30.28 9.14
N LEU A 254 -3.02 29.69 8.23
CA LEU A 254 -3.28 28.34 7.71
C LEU A 254 -2.19 27.37 8.20
N ARG A 255 -2.55 26.09 8.35
CA ARG A 255 -1.60 25.03 8.70
C ARG A 255 -0.63 24.81 7.54
N LEU A 256 0.66 24.63 7.85
CA LEU A 256 1.71 24.40 6.83
C LEU A 256 1.33 23.26 5.87
N ASN A 257 0.72 22.21 6.40
CA ASN A 257 0.29 21.06 5.60
C ASN A 257 -0.75 21.42 4.52
N MET A 258 -1.58 22.45 4.75
CA MET A 258 -2.54 22.91 3.73
C MET A 258 -1.83 23.50 2.51
N TYR A 259 -0.76 24.27 2.73
CA TYR A 259 0.05 24.80 1.62
C TYR A 259 0.72 23.68 0.83
N ILE A 260 1.34 22.72 1.52
CA ILE A 260 1.98 21.58 0.90
C ILE A 260 0.96 20.75 0.09
N ALA A 261 -0.20 20.47 0.69
CA ALA A 261 -1.27 19.75 0.02
C ALA A 261 -1.79 20.52 -1.22
N SER A 262 -1.93 21.84 -1.13
CA SER A 262 -2.37 22.67 -2.26
C SER A 262 -1.36 22.62 -3.41
N VAL A 263 -0.07 22.75 -3.12
CA VAL A 263 0.99 22.63 -4.12
C VAL A 263 0.98 21.24 -4.77
N LEU A 264 0.89 20.18 -3.96
CA LEU A 264 0.87 18.80 -4.48
C LEU A 264 -0.39 18.51 -5.29
N ALA A 265 -1.55 19.08 -4.93
CA ALA A 265 -2.77 18.97 -5.73
C ALA A 265 -2.58 19.61 -7.11
N VAL A 266 -2.02 20.82 -7.16
CA VAL A 266 -1.72 21.49 -8.45
C VAL A 266 -0.70 20.68 -9.26
N VAL A 267 0.38 20.21 -8.63
CA VAL A 267 1.39 19.37 -9.28
C VAL A 267 0.76 18.10 -9.85
N GLY A 268 -0.07 17.41 -9.08
CA GLY A 268 -0.77 16.19 -9.50
C GLY A 268 -1.68 16.46 -10.73
N ALA A 269 -2.47 17.53 -10.68
CA ALA A 269 -3.34 17.92 -11.78
C ALA A 269 -2.55 18.26 -13.07
N VAL A 270 -1.49 19.06 -12.95
CA VAL A 270 -0.60 19.41 -14.08
C VAL A 270 0.11 18.17 -14.61
N TRP A 271 0.57 17.29 -13.71
CA TRP A 271 1.22 16.04 -14.11
C TRP A 271 0.27 15.14 -14.88
N PHE A 272 -0.96 14.96 -14.39
CA PHE A 272 -2.00 14.21 -15.10
C PHE A 272 -2.24 14.80 -16.49
N TYR A 273 -2.51 16.10 -16.57
CA TYR A 273 -2.75 16.77 -17.84
C TYR A 273 -1.61 16.58 -18.84
N ARG A 274 -0.36 16.74 -18.40
CA ARG A 274 0.83 16.54 -19.23
C ARG A 274 1.02 15.10 -19.67
N SER A 275 0.78 14.12 -18.78
CA SER A 275 0.91 12.70 -19.11
C SER A 275 -0.08 12.30 -20.22
N GLN A 276 -1.31 12.83 -20.17
CA GLN A 276 -2.34 12.50 -21.16
C GLN A 276 -2.07 13.14 -22.53
N ARG A 277 -1.36 14.27 -22.59
CA ARG A 277 -1.00 14.96 -23.83
C ARG A 277 0.27 14.44 -24.53
N ARG A 278 1.02 13.53 -23.90
CA ARG A 278 2.19 12.93 -24.56
C ARG A 278 1.76 12.16 -25.81
N PRO A 279 2.46 12.33 -26.95
CA PRO A 279 2.25 11.45 -28.09
C PRO A 279 2.39 9.98 -27.66
N ALA A 280 1.62 9.09 -28.30
CA ALA A 280 1.87 7.66 -28.11
C ALA A 280 3.33 7.35 -28.47
N PRO A 281 4.03 6.45 -27.77
CA PRO A 281 5.35 5.99 -28.21
C PRO A 281 5.22 5.54 -29.67
N VAL A 282 6.02 6.16 -30.55
CA VAL A 282 6.14 5.67 -31.92
C VAL A 282 6.69 4.26 -31.80
N ALA A 283 5.92 3.26 -32.24
CA ALA A 283 6.44 1.90 -32.35
C ALA A 283 7.75 1.97 -33.15
N PRO A 284 8.83 1.31 -32.75
CA PRO A 284 10.06 1.31 -33.50
C PRO A 284 9.72 0.90 -34.94
N ALA A 285 10.03 1.78 -35.89
CA ALA A 285 9.93 1.49 -37.31
C ALA A 285 10.87 0.31 -37.60
N GLY A 286 10.33 -0.92 -37.68
CA GLY A 286 11.12 -2.10 -37.86
C GLY A 286 10.42 -3.43 -37.55
N ALA A 287 9.15 -3.40 -37.12
CA ALA A 287 8.36 -4.64 -36.98
C ALA A 287 7.43 -4.92 -38.20
N ASP A 288 7.80 -4.44 -39.38
CA ASP A 288 7.31 -5.03 -40.61
C ASP A 288 8.04 -6.35 -40.81
N VAL A 289 7.62 -7.37 -40.05
CA VAL A 289 7.87 -8.76 -40.42
C VAL A 289 7.04 -9.02 -41.68
N GLY A 290 7.73 -9.08 -42.80
CA GLY A 290 7.21 -9.28 -44.15
C GLY A 290 5.94 -10.14 -44.24
N ALA A 291 4.84 -9.47 -44.47
CA ALA A 291 3.80 -10.08 -45.28
C ALA A 291 4.36 -10.13 -46.69
N GLY A 292 4.96 -11.26 -47.07
CA GLY A 292 5.29 -11.56 -48.43
C GLY A 292 4.04 -11.38 -49.32
N PRO A 293 4.19 -10.89 -50.55
CA PRO A 293 3.07 -10.73 -51.45
C PRO A 293 2.34 -12.07 -51.63
N PRO A 294 1.00 -12.06 -51.75
CA PRO A 294 0.26 -13.30 -52.03
C PRO A 294 0.79 -13.87 -53.35
N GLY A 295 1.35 -15.09 -53.25
CA GLY A 295 1.82 -15.84 -54.40
C GLY A 295 0.67 -16.02 -55.36
N ASP A 296 0.91 -15.62 -56.63
CA ASP A 296 0.08 -15.92 -57.78
C ASP A 296 -0.32 -17.37 -57.80
N ALA A 297 -1.62 -17.64 -57.76
CA ALA A 297 -2.19 -18.94 -58.07
C ALA A 297 -2.03 -19.18 -59.55
N GLY A 298 -1.03 -19.99 -59.94
CA GLY A 298 -0.91 -20.54 -61.27
C GLY A 298 -2.03 -21.57 -61.50
N PRO A 299 -2.46 -21.76 -62.76
CA PRO A 299 -3.66 -22.51 -63.11
C PRO A 299 -3.48 -24.02 -62.89
N ALA A 300 -4.60 -24.67 -62.53
CA ALA A 300 -4.77 -26.09 -62.39
C ALA A 300 -4.29 -26.87 -63.60
N GLY A 301 -3.33 -27.79 -63.40
CA GLY A 301 -2.96 -28.82 -64.36
C GLY A 301 -3.57 -30.15 -63.98
N ASP A 302 -4.11 -30.76 -64.99
CA ASP A 302 -4.93 -31.97 -65.05
C ASP A 302 -4.40 -33.19 -64.29
N ALA A 303 -5.34 -33.89 -63.72
CA ALA A 303 -5.19 -35.21 -63.12
C ALA A 303 -4.84 -36.27 -64.14
N ASP A 304 -3.88 -37.12 -63.83
CA ASP A 304 -3.70 -38.41 -64.48
C ASP A 304 -3.82 -39.52 -63.43
N PRO A 305 -4.77 -40.46 -63.60
CA PRO A 305 -4.97 -41.56 -62.67
C PRO A 305 -4.27 -42.82 -63.24
N ASP A 306 -3.18 -43.30 -62.66
CA ASP A 306 -2.88 -44.74 -62.71
C ASP A 306 -1.59 -45.08 -61.95
N GLY A 307 -1.73 -46.05 -61.04
CA GLY A 307 -0.73 -47.01 -60.63
C GLY A 307 -0.04 -46.80 -59.29
N PRO A 308 0.44 -47.91 -58.75
CA PRO A 308 -0.34 -48.83 -57.94
C PRO A 308 0.16 -48.89 -56.46
N ALA A 309 -0.65 -49.51 -55.68
CA ALA A 309 -0.49 -49.87 -54.25
C ALA A 309 0.85 -50.57 -53.93
N GLY A 310 1.39 -50.22 -52.76
CA GLY A 310 2.49 -50.91 -52.15
C GLY A 310 2.48 -50.82 -50.66
N ASN A 311 1.71 -51.71 -50.03
CA ASN A 311 1.92 -52.44 -48.78
C ASN A 311 2.44 -51.65 -47.52
N ALA A 312 1.57 -51.46 -46.64
CA ALA A 312 1.38 -52.07 -45.31
C ALA A 312 2.56 -52.84 -44.68
N ARG A 313 2.96 -52.46 -43.47
CA ARG A 313 2.63 -53.19 -42.23
C ARG A 313 3.41 -52.69 -41.06
N PRO A 314 2.85 -52.94 -39.90
CA PRO A 314 3.19 -52.29 -38.60
C PRO A 314 4.06 -53.25 -37.79
N ALA A 315 4.58 -52.72 -36.70
CA ALA A 315 4.98 -53.49 -35.53
C ALA A 315 5.26 -52.49 -34.43
N ASP A 316 4.59 -52.48 -33.48
CA ASP A 316 4.30 -53.21 -32.21
C ASP A 316 5.51 -53.31 -31.27
N PRO A 317 5.19 -53.41 -30.02
CA PRO A 317 5.87 -52.79 -28.90
C PRO A 317 6.69 -53.81 -28.10
N GLY A 318 7.40 -53.40 -27.14
CA GLY A 318 8.08 -54.31 -26.22
C GLY A 318 9.05 -53.50 -25.40
N ASP A 319 8.64 -53.41 -24.22
CA ASP A 319 9.12 -53.99 -22.96
C ASP A 319 10.35 -53.28 -22.40
N ASP A 320 10.17 -52.80 -21.26
CA ASP A 320 10.16 -53.39 -19.92
C ASP A 320 11.42 -53.04 -19.12
N ALA A 321 11.20 -52.92 -17.85
CA ALA A 321 12.19 -53.02 -16.77
C ALA A 321 12.76 -51.70 -16.17
N SER A 322 12.08 -51.22 -15.14
CA SER A 322 12.75 -50.95 -13.87
C SER A 322 13.52 -52.19 -13.38
N PRO A 323 14.51 -52.15 -12.52
CA PRO A 323 14.30 -51.67 -11.13
C PRO A 323 15.52 -51.08 -10.41
N GLU A 324 15.18 -50.46 -9.28
CA GLU A 324 15.85 -50.47 -7.96
C GLU A 324 17.32 -50.90 -7.86
N ARG A 325 18.07 -50.07 -7.17
CA ARG A 325 18.95 -50.47 -6.04
C ARG A 325 19.49 -49.22 -5.38
N GLU A 326 19.02 -49.04 -4.12
CA GLU A 326 19.73 -49.36 -2.88
C GLU A 326 20.89 -48.42 -2.64
N ALA A 327 20.73 -47.49 -1.73
CA ALA A 327 20.83 -47.71 -0.27
C ALA A 327 22.26 -47.87 0.21
N GLU A 328 22.51 -47.11 1.23
CA GLU A 328 23.40 -47.42 2.36
C GLU A 328 24.89 -47.04 2.29
N ALA A 329 25.18 -46.44 3.30
CA ALA A 329 26.37 -46.46 4.16
C ALA A 329 27.04 -45.08 4.29
N SER A 330 27.39 -44.57 5.39
CA SER A 330 27.41 -44.91 6.82
C SER A 330 27.76 -43.63 7.52
N ARG A 331 27.19 -43.28 8.59
CA ARG A 331 27.58 -43.42 10.01
C ARG A 331 29.08 -43.39 10.33
N ASP A 332 29.29 -42.64 11.37
CA ASP A 332 30.46 -42.61 12.29
C ASP A 332 31.52 -41.58 11.97
N SER A 333 31.73 -40.70 12.83
CA SER A 333 32.31 -40.71 14.16
C SER A 333 32.14 -39.33 14.77
N GLU A 334 31.43 -39.12 15.80
CA GLU A 334 31.83 -39.34 17.21
C GLU A 334 32.94 -38.39 17.69
N GLN A 335 32.46 -37.52 18.56
CA GLN A 335 32.89 -37.32 19.96
C GLN A 335 34.12 -36.48 20.25
N ALA A 336 33.82 -35.63 21.20
CA ALA A 336 34.64 -35.22 22.34
C ALA A 336 35.45 -33.93 22.09
N THR A 337 35.41 -32.94 22.92
CA THR A 337 35.42 -32.82 24.37
C THR A 337 35.22 -31.37 24.75
N SER A 338 34.32 -31.12 25.68
CA SER A 338 34.52 -30.64 27.07
C SER A 338 35.12 -29.26 27.26
N GLU A 339 34.29 -28.51 27.89
CA GLU A 339 34.42 -27.47 28.92
C GLU A 339 35.82 -27.20 29.50
N PRO A 340 36.01 -26.13 30.20
CA PRO A 340 35.07 -25.43 31.05
C PRO A 340 34.71 -24.01 30.61
#